data_4b7bad22470cf459d9a19e0e7d502874
#
_entry.id   4b7bad22470cf459d9a19e0e7d502874
#
_cell.length_a   1.000
_cell.length_b   1.000
_cell.length_c   1.000
_cell.angle_alpha   90.00
_cell.angle_beta   90.00
_cell.angle_gamma   90.00
#
_symmetry.space_group_name_H-M   'P 1'
#
loop_
_entity.id
_entity.type
_entity.pdbx_description
1 polymer ?
#
loop_
_entity_poly.entity_id
_entity_poly.type
_entity_poly.pdbx_seq_one_letter_code
_entity_poly.pdbx_strand_id
1 'polypeptide(L)' 'MAVSFSVDQKLDCKGLKCPLPVLKTKQALDKMTVGQVLEMISTDPGSKPDMAAFSKRTGHELLQVKEEGDTYIFYIKKTK' A
#
# COMPACT_ATOMS: atom_id res chain seq x y z
N MET A 1 -9.65 -8.89 13.31
CA MET A 1 -9.39 -7.72 14.13
C MET A 1 -9.71 -6.44 13.37
N ALA A 2 -10.36 -5.51 14.02
CA ALA A 2 -10.76 -4.28 13.37
C ALA A 2 -9.56 -3.36 13.14
N VAL A 3 -9.51 -2.70 11.99
CA VAL A 3 -8.53 -1.66 11.75
C VAL A 3 -9.02 -0.36 12.39
N SER A 4 -8.09 0.46 12.85
CA SER A 4 -8.43 1.71 13.53
C SER A 4 -8.61 2.88 12.56
N PHE A 5 -8.60 2.62 11.28
CA PHE A 5 -8.73 3.64 10.23
C PHE A 5 -9.67 3.14 9.14
N SER A 6 -10.25 4.09 8.40
CA SER A 6 -11.12 3.77 7.28
C SER A 6 -10.32 3.61 5.99
N VAL A 7 -10.67 2.60 5.19
CA VAL A 7 -10.05 2.40 3.89
C VAL A 7 -10.91 3.12 2.84
N ASP A 8 -10.31 4.03 2.10
CA ASP A 8 -11.01 4.82 1.08
C ASP A 8 -10.89 4.21 -0.30
N GLN A 9 -9.78 3.53 -0.58
CA GLN A 9 -9.53 2.91 -1.88
C GLN A 9 -8.87 1.56 -1.66
N LYS A 10 -9.16 0.63 -2.58
CA LYS A 10 -8.52 -0.68 -2.59
C LYS A 10 -7.80 -0.88 -3.92
N LEU A 11 -6.60 -1.43 -3.87
CA LEU A 11 -5.78 -1.69 -5.04
C LEU A 11 -5.33 -3.14 -5.02
N ASP A 12 -5.72 -3.89 -6.04
CA ASP A 12 -5.35 -5.31 -6.15
C ASP A 12 -4.11 -5.43 -7.02
N CYS A 13 -2.99 -5.80 -6.40
CA CYS A 13 -1.74 -6.05 -7.10
C CYS A 13 -1.33 -7.52 -7.03
N LYS A 14 -2.29 -8.40 -6.77
CA LYS A 14 -1.98 -9.84 -6.73
C LYS A 14 -1.48 -10.29 -8.10
N GLY A 15 -0.43 -11.12 -8.06
CA GLY A 15 0.18 -11.63 -9.29
C GLY A 15 1.18 -10.69 -9.92
N LEU A 16 1.28 -9.46 -9.47
CA LEU A 16 2.25 -8.49 -9.97
C LEU A 16 3.56 -8.61 -9.20
N LYS A 17 4.67 -8.39 -9.89
CA LYS A 17 5.99 -8.46 -9.30
C LYS A 17 6.60 -7.06 -9.21
N CYS A 18 7.51 -6.89 -8.24
CA CYS A 18 8.28 -5.66 -8.08
C CYS A 18 8.89 -5.25 -9.41
N PRO A 19 8.83 -3.96 -9.81
CA PRO A 19 8.32 -2.83 -9.02
C PRO A 19 6.86 -2.46 -9.30
N LEU A 20 6.09 -3.31 -9.97
CA LEU A 20 4.73 -2.98 -10.39
C LEU A 20 3.80 -2.61 -9.23
N PRO A 21 3.80 -3.34 -8.08
CA PRO A 21 2.94 -2.94 -6.97
C PRO A 21 3.22 -1.51 -6.49
N VAL A 22 4.49 -1.11 -6.45
CA VAL A 22 4.86 0.24 -6.04
C VAL A 22 4.38 1.28 -7.03
N LEU A 23 4.55 1.01 -8.33
CA LEU A 23 4.09 1.93 -9.37
C LEU A 23 2.57 2.10 -9.33
N LYS A 24 1.85 1.00 -9.16
CA LYS A 24 0.39 1.05 -9.08
C LYS A 24 -0.06 1.82 -7.85
N THR A 25 0.63 1.62 -6.73
CA THR A 25 0.36 2.35 -5.49
C THR A 25 0.53 3.85 -5.68
N LYS A 26 1.62 4.24 -6.32
CA LYS A 26 1.89 5.66 -6.58
C LYS A 26 0.77 6.26 -7.43
N GLN A 27 0.38 5.57 -8.50
CA GLN A 27 -0.68 6.04 -9.38
C GLN A 27 -2.01 6.19 -8.63
N ALA A 28 -2.33 5.22 -7.77
CA ALA A 28 -3.56 5.29 -7.00
C ALA A 28 -3.54 6.45 -6.01
N LEU A 29 -2.42 6.63 -5.31
CA LEU A 29 -2.29 7.73 -4.34
C LEU A 29 -2.36 9.09 -5.02
N ASP A 30 -1.80 9.21 -6.23
CA ASP A 30 -1.84 10.47 -6.97
C ASP A 30 -3.27 10.91 -7.27
N LYS A 31 -4.20 9.98 -7.34
CA LYS A 31 -5.61 10.26 -7.61
C LYS A 31 -6.43 10.43 -6.34
N MET A 32 -5.82 10.20 -5.19
CA MET A 32 -6.51 10.29 -3.89
C MET A 32 -6.30 11.65 -3.26
N THR A 33 -7.12 11.93 -2.27
CA THR A 33 -7.03 13.17 -1.50
C THR A 33 -6.17 12.95 -0.26
N VAL A 34 -5.46 13.97 0.16
CA VAL A 34 -4.66 13.91 1.39
C VAL A 34 -5.56 13.51 2.56
N GLY A 35 -5.09 12.55 3.35
CA GLY A 35 -5.83 12.00 4.48
C GLY A 35 -6.54 10.71 4.17
N GLN A 36 -6.68 10.34 2.89
CA GLN A 36 -7.30 9.09 2.51
C GLN A 36 -6.34 7.92 2.67
N VAL A 37 -6.89 6.73 2.89
CA VAL A 37 -6.13 5.51 3.11
C VAL A 37 -6.34 4.55 1.96
N LEU A 38 -5.24 4.03 1.43
CA LEU A 38 -5.24 3.03 0.36
C LEU A 38 -4.89 1.67 0.95
N GLU A 39 -5.71 0.66 0.60
CA GLU A 39 -5.40 -0.73 0.91
C GLU A 39 -4.85 -1.39 -0.35
N MET A 40 -3.58 -1.77 -0.32
CA MET A 40 -2.94 -2.41 -1.46
C MET A 40 -2.62 -3.86 -1.12
N ILE A 41 -3.03 -4.77 -1.99
CA ILE A 41 -2.83 -6.20 -1.80
C ILE A 41 -1.79 -6.69 -2.80
N SER A 42 -0.78 -7.42 -2.32
CA SER A 42 0.29 -7.96 -3.16
C SER A 42 0.59 -9.40 -2.76
N THR A 43 1.09 -10.17 -3.73
CA THR A 43 1.56 -11.54 -3.46
C THR A 43 3.07 -11.66 -3.62
N ASP A 44 3.75 -10.56 -3.90
CA ASP A 44 5.21 -10.56 -4.06
C ASP A 44 5.90 -10.22 -2.74
N PRO A 45 6.74 -11.12 -2.19
CA PRO A 45 7.46 -10.85 -0.96
C PRO A 45 8.33 -9.59 -1.02
N GLY A 46 8.82 -9.24 -2.21
CA GLY A 46 9.61 -8.03 -2.42
C GLY A 46 8.83 -6.74 -2.15
N SER A 47 7.49 -6.83 -2.10
CA SER A 47 6.67 -5.66 -1.83
C SER A 47 6.90 -5.08 -0.44
N LYS A 48 7.25 -5.91 0.55
CA LYS A 48 7.45 -5.43 1.91
C LYS A 48 8.57 -4.39 2.00
N PRO A 49 9.81 -4.71 1.60
CA PRO A 49 10.85 -3.68 1.62
C PRO A 49 10.60 -2.55 0.63
N ASP A 50 9.98 -2.87 -0.51
CA ASP A 50 9.68 -1.85 -1.51
C ASP A 50 8.70 -0.82 -0.99
N MET A 51 7.64 -1.26 -0.30
CA MET A 51 6.64 -0.33 0.23
C MET A 51 7.19 0.48 1.39
N ALA A 52 8.06 -0.11 2.21
CA ALA A 52 8.72 0.62 3.28
C ALA A 52 9.60 1.74 2.69
N ALA A 53 10.36 1.42 1.66
CA ALA A 53 11.19 2.42 0.97
C ALA A 53 10.35 3.50 0.30
N PHE A 54 9.25 3.09 -0.33
CA PHE A 54 8.31 4.01 -0.97
C PHE A 54 7.74 5.01 0.03
N SER A 55 7.29 4.50 1.18
CA SER A 55 6.73 5.34 2.23
C SER A 55 7.76 6.37 2.72
N LYS A 56 8.98 5.92 2.93
CA LYS A 56 10.08 6.78 3.37
C LYS A 56 10.39 7.86 2.35
N ARG A 57 10.46 7.47 1.08
CA ARG A 57 10.86 8.38 0.01
C ARG A 57 9.80 9.42 -0.30
N THR A 58 8.52 9.02 -0.28
CA THR A 58 7.42 9.91 -0.63
C THR A 58 6.86 10.68 0.54
N GLY A 59 7.06 10.17 1.77
CA GLY A 59 6.48 10.77 2.96
C GLY A 59 5.07 10.30 3.25
N HIS A 60 4.47 9.48 2.38
CA HIS A 60 3.16 8.88 2.70
C HIS A 60 3.34 7.88 3.83
N GLU A 61 2.35 7.81 4.72
CA GLU A 61 2.45 7.01 5.92
C GLU A 61 1.99 5.57 5.70
N LEU A 62 2.87 4.61 5.98
CA LEU A 62 2.52 3.19 5.96
C LEU A 62 1.95 2.84 7.34
N LEU A 63 0.62 2.75 7.41
CA LEU A 63 -0.08 2.58 8.68
C LEU A 63 0.04 1.16 9.23
N GLN A 64 -0.07 0.17 8.35
CA GLN A 64 -0.08 -1.22 8.78
C GLN A 64 0.28 -2.12 7.62
N VAL A 65 0.92 -3.24 7.93
CA VAL A 65 1.20 -4.32 6.98
C VAL A 65 0.67 -5.61 7.59
N LYS A 66 -0.18 -6.31 6.84
CA LYS A 66 -0.69 -7.62 7.25
C LYS A 66 -0.14 -8.68 6.33
N GLU A 67 0.13 -9.87 6.88
CA GLU A 67 0.56 -11.02 6.10
C GLU A 67 -0.42 -12.16 6.33
N GLU A 68 -0.98 -12.68 5.24
CA GLU A 68 -1.91 -13.80 5.29
C GLU A 68 -1.49 -14.82 4.24
N GLY A 69 -0.74 -15.85 4.67
CA GLY A 69 -0.19 -16.80 3.74
C GLY A 69 0.76 -16.13 2.77
N ASP A 70 0.45 -16.21 1.48
CA ASP A 70 1.27 -15.60 0.43
C ASP A 70 0.84 -14.18 0.10
N THR A 71 -0.11 -13.63 0.83
CA THR A 71 -0.69 -12.32 0.53
C THR A 71 -0.21 -11.30 1.54
N TYR A 72 0.16 -10.13 1.04
CA TYR A 72 0.62 -9.01 1.84
C TYR A 72 -0.33 -7.84 1.62
N ILE A 73 -0.86 -7.28 2.70
CA ILE A 73 -1.83 -6.18 2.64
C ILE A 73 -1.23 -4.95 3.30
N PHE A 74 -1.17 -3.87 2.54
CA PHE A 74 -0.55 -2.62 3.00
C PHE A 74 -1.60 -1.53 3.11
N TYR A 75 -1.57 -0.80 4.20
CA TYR A 75 -2.45 0.35 4.42
C TYR A 75 -1.60 1.61 4.43
N ILE A 76 -1.78 2.44 3.41
CA ILE A 76 -0.98 3.64 3.21
C ILE A 76 -1.89 4.87 3.25
N LYS A 77 -1.52 5.84 4.07
CA LYS A 77 -2.24 7.11 4.17
C LYS A 77 -1.55 8.16 3.32
N LYS A 78 -2.31 8.83 2.48
CA LYS A 78 -1.78 9.91 1.68
C LYS A 78 -1.58 11.13 2.56
N THR A 79 -0.33 11.62 2.65
CA THR A 79 0.03 12.74 3.51
C THR A 79 0.40 14.00 2.73
N LYS A 80 0.52 13.89 1.41
CA LYS A 80 0.92 15.05 0.59
C LYS A 80 0.10 15.19 -0.66
#